data_d8a17ef0f0437158c46f284d4fceb192
#
_entry.id   d8a17ef0f0437158c46f284d4fceb192
#
_cell.length_a   1.000
_cell.length_b   1.000
_cell.length_c   1.000
_cell.angle_alpha   90.00
_cell.angle_beta   90.00
_cell.angle_gamma   90.00
#
_symmetry.space_group_name_H-M   'P 1'
#
loop_
_entity.id
_entity.type
_entity.pdbx_description
1 polymer ?
#
loop_
_entity_poly.entity_id
_entity_poly.type
_entity_poly.pdbx_seq_one_letter_code
_entity_poly.pdbx_strand_id
1 'polypeptide(L)'
;LGHLSYYAWWAWCQHTDSKVLLIDRASLRHKRDNKLRDTNPDDKSNVHRIRADLAHLALERVPAVQHCDAVVGYAKHLCGVATDYALRCITADSVVGKVRGAVLATCCHHRCERAAYLARGHLRAMGINGVDFNVILGIVSWATCGDGRSRDRRNQTLHDIESFAQNNVDMQNDATGTKAGLGTKNLNLTQDEREQIGRRAKALLDWGRVLYLNERGFDARLVHYVPTSVSLENVCIIAKKSS
;
A
#
# COMPACT_ATOMS: atom_id res chain seq x y z
N LEU A 1 -8.78 8.51 10.50
CA LEU A 1 -8.09 7.23 10.58
C LEU A 1 -8.76 6.32 11.59
N GLY A 2 -8.89 5.01 11.30
CA GLY A 2 -9.57 4.05 12.16
C GLY A 2 -10.97 3.61 11.70
N HIS A 3 -11.47 4.10 10.56
CA HIS A 3 -12.77 3.66 10.02
C HIS A 3 -12.78 2.16 9.70
N LEU A 4 -11.74 1.66 9.02
CA LEU A 4 -11.62 0.24 8.70
C LEU A 4 -11.59 -0.61 9.99
N SER A 5 -10.81 -0.20 10.97
CA SER A 5 -10.70 -0.90 12.25
C SER A 5 -12.00 -0.86 13.05
N TYR A 6 -12.74 0.26 13.00
CA TYR A 6 -14.06 0.36 13.62
C TYR A 6 -15.02 -0.65 13.01
N TYR A 7 -15.13 -0.71 11.68
CA TYR A 7 -16.06 -1.65 11.01
C TYR A 7 -15.60 -3.11 11.14
N ALA A 8 -14.28 -3.36 11.16
CA ALA A 8 -13.75 -4.70 11.41
C ALA A 8 -14.09 -5.17 12.84
N TRP A 9 -13.92 -4.29 13.83
CA TRP A 9 -14.34 -4.61 15.20
C TRP A 9 -15.83 -4.88 15.27
N TRP A 10 -16.66 -3.99 14.71
CA TRP A 10 -18.11 -4.13 14.69
C TRP A 10 -18.56 -5.42 14.01
N ALA A 11 -17.93 -5.81 12.90
CA ALA A 11 -18.33 -6.99 12.14
C ALA A 11 -17.87 -8.31 12.79
N TRP A 12 -16.71 -8.31 13.46
CA TRP A 12 -16.07 -9.57 13.86
C TRP A 12 -15.75 -9.69 15.36
N CYS A 13 -15.68 -8.59 16.08
CA CYS A 13 -15.14 -8.62 17.45
C CYS A 13 -16.15 -8.24 18.53
N GLN A 14 -17.26 -7.57 18.23
CA GLN A 14 -18.15 -7.00 19.25
C GLN A 14 -18.85 -8.04 20.13
N HIS A 15 -18.92 -9.31 19.70
CA HIS A 15 -19.56 -10.41 20.43
C HIS A 15 -18.64 -11.64 20.53
N THR A 16 -17.34 -11.44 20.44
CA THR A 16 -16.33 -12.50 20.49
C THR A 16 -15.14 -12.07 21.34
N ASP A 17 -14.32 -13.03 21.75
CA ASP A 17 -13.05 -12.76 22.44
C ASP A 17 -11.95 -12.25 21.50
N SER A 18 -12.30 -11.96 20.24
CA SER A 18 -11.36 -11.45 19.24
C SER A 18 -10.92 -10.02 19.58
N LYS A 19 -9.65 -9.72 19.34
CA LYS A 19 -9.04 -8.42 19.61
C LYS A 19 -8.60 -7.75 18.33
N VAL A 20 -8.74 -6.42 18.27
CA VAL A 20 -8.20 -5.59 17.18
C VAL A 20 -6.91 -4.95 17.64
N LEU A 21 -5.82 -5.29 16.99
CA LEU A 21 -4.52 -4.67 17.19
C LEU A 21 -4.27 -3.61 16.10
N LEU A 22 -4.22 -2.36 16.52
CA LEU A 22 -3.95 -1.22 15.65
C LEU A 22 -2.47 -0.83 15.73
N ILE A 23 -1.77 -0.93 14.62
CA ILE A 23 -0.35 -0.56 14.53
C ILE A 23 -0.22 0.66 13.64
N ASP A 24 0.39 1.72 14.17
CA ASP A 24 0.61 2.96 13.44
C ASP A 24 1.91 3.62 13.93
N ARG A 25 2.71 4.12 13.00
CA ARG A 25 3.93 4.86 13.33
C ARG A 25 3.64 6.22 13.96
N ALA A 26 2.56 6.87 13.53
CA ALA A 26 2.19 8.20 13.98
C ALA A 26 1.25 8.17 15.19
N SER A 27 1.43 9.12 16.11
CA SER A 27 0.44 9.41 17.15
C SER A 27 -0.61 10.37 16.60
N LEU A 28 -1.79 9.87 16.29
CA LEU A 28 -2.88 10.67 15.74
C LEU A 28 -3.85 11.10 16.86
N ARG A 29 -4.19 12.41 16.91
CA ARG A 29 -5.05 12.97 17.98
C ARG A 29 -6.53 12.61 17.82
N HIS A 30 -7.06 12.54 16.59
CA HIS A 30 -8.47 12.25 16.32
C HIS A 30 -8.64 10.86 15.75
N LYS A 31 -8.98 9.90 16.60
CA LYS A 31 -9.09 8.49 16.26
C LYS A 31 -10.52 8.02 16.43
N ARG A 32 -11.03 7.26 15.47
CA ARG A 32 -12.37 6.68 15.58
C ARG A 32 -12.44 5.50 16.56
N ASP A 33 -11.31 4.90 16.87
CA ASP A 33 -11.18 3.90 17.93
C ASP A 33 -11.53 4.47 19.33
N ASN A 34 -11.45 5.78 19.55
CA ASN A 34 -11.97 6.39 20.77
C ASN A 34 -13.48 6.15 20.93
N LYS A 35 -14.25 6.16 19.83
CA LYS A 35 -15.68 5.84 19.88
C LYS A 35 -15.96 4.41 20.36
N LEU A 36 -15.07 3.46 20.09
CA LEU A 36 -15.22 2.09 20.58
C LEU A 36 -15.05 2.00 22.09
N ARG A 37 -14.22 2.87 22.68
CA ARG A 37 -14.06 2.95 24.12
C ARG A 37 -15.24 3.64 24.81
N ASP A 38 -15.84 4.62 24.13
CA ASP A 38 -16.96 5.38 24.66
C ASP A 38 -18.27 4.58 24.65
N THR A 39 -18.43 3.67 23.66
CA THR A 39 -19.63 2.84 23.52
C THR A 39 -19.64 1.62 24.43
N ASN A 40 -18.50 1.20 24.96
CA ASN A 40 -18.40 0.06 25.87
C ASN A 40 -17.30 0.31 26.92
N PRO A 41 -17.61 1.09 27.98
CA PRO A 41 -16.64 1.48 29.01
C PRO A 41 -16.01 0.28 29.73
N ASP A 42 -16.74 -0.83 29.84
CA ASP A 42 -16.30 -2.04 30.54
C ASP A 42 -15.44 -2.95 29.67
N ASP A 43 -15.53 -2.83 28.32
CA ASP A 43 -14.79 -3.65 27.35
C ASP A 43 -13.58 -2.91 26.74
N LYS A 44 -12.77 -2.30 27.59
CA LYS A 44 -11.51 -1.63 27.20
C LYS A 44 -10.46 -2.60 26.63
N SER A 45 -10.72 -3.91 26.68
CA SER A 45 -9.72 -4.94 26.44
C SER A 45 -9.58 -5.36 24.95
N ASN A 46 -10.60 -5.09 24.12
CA ASN A 46 -10.66 -5.67 22.76
C ASN A 46 -10.01 -4.83 21.66
N VAL A 47 -9.65 -3.56 21.91
CA VAL A 47 -8.98 -2.70 20.94
C VAL A 47 -7.66 -2.18 21.50
N HIS A 48 -6.57 -2.70 20.99
CA HIS A 48 -5.22 -2.33 21.41
C HIS A 48 -4.54 -1.49 20.33
N ARG A 49 -3.90 -0.40 20.74
CA ARG A 49 -3.11 0.43 19.84
C ARG A 49 -1.65 0.42 20.24
N ILE A 50 -0.80 0.12 19.26
CA ILE A 50 0.66 0.18 19.41
C ILE A 50 1.20 1.26 18.47
N ARG A 51 1.99 2.16 19.01
CA ARG A 51 2.79 3.09 18.22
C ARG A 51 4.11 2.40 17.89
N ALA A 52 4.23 1.88 16.68
CA ALA A 52 5.44 1.21 16.22
C ALA A 52 5.64 1.39 14.71
N ASP A 53 6.89 1.37 14.28
CA ASP A 53 7.24 1.25 12.87
C ASP A 53 7.27 -0.24 12.50
N LEU A 54 6.52 -0.61 11.44
CA LEU A 54 6.49 -1.97 10.93
C LEU A 54 7.87 -2.51 10.52
N ALA A 55 8.81 -1.60 10.19
CA ALA A 55 10.18 -1.98 9.88
C ALA A 55 10.88 -2.69 11.05
N HIS A 56 10.48 -2.39 12.28
CA HIS A 56 11.09 -2.87 13.53
C HIS A 56 10.14 -3.65 14.43
N LEU A 57 8.92 -3.92 13.95
CA LEU A 57 7.92 -4.61 14.74
C LEU A 57 8.19 -6.12 14.76
N ALA A 58 8.30 -6.67 15.97
CA ALA A 58 8.33 -8.10 16.25
C ALA A 58 6.95 -8.52 16.79
N LEU A 59 6.08 -9.04 15.91
CA LEU A 59 4.69 -9.37 16.26
C LEU A 59 4.62 -10.44 17.36
N GLU A 60 5.56 -11.37 17.40
CA GLU A 60 5.66 -12.43 18.40
C GLU A 60 5.86 -11.90 19.83
N ARG A 61 6.33 -10.65 19.97
CA ARG A 61 6.54 -10.00 21.26
C ARG A 61 5.31 -9.23 21.74
N VAL A 62 4.28 -9.12 20.91
CA VAL A 62 3.05 -8.42 21.27
C VAL A 62 2.18 -9.34 22.12
N PRO A 63 1.83 -8.98 23.37
CA PRO A 63 1.05 -9.85 24.27
C PRO A 63 -0.26 -10.37 23.67
N ALA A 64 -0.98 -9.52 22.92
CA ALA A 64 -2.20 -9.91 22.22
C ALA A 64 -1.96 -11.00 21.16
N VAL A 65 -0.79 -11.02 20.52
CA VAL A 65 -0.41 -12.04 19.54
C VAL A 65 0.12 -13.31 20.22
N GLN A 66 0.80 -13.16 21.36
CA GLN A 66 1.28 -14.31 22.13
C GLN A 66 0.13 -15.20 22.60
N HIS A 67 -0.96 -14.60 23.07
CA HIS A 67 -2.08 -15.28 23.69
C HIS A 67 -3.26 -15.56 22.72
N CYS A 68 -3.12 -15.35 21.41
CA CYS A 68 -4.15 -15.69 20.44
C CYS A 68 -3.82 -16.98 19.69
N ASP A 69 -4.85 -17.66 19.20
CA ASP A 69 -4.73 -18.86 18.37
C ASP A 69 -4.62 -18.54 16.88
N ALA A 70 -5.14 -17.38 16.47
CA ALA A 70 -5.20 -16.99 15.09
C ALA A 70 -4.98 -15.47 14.90
N VAL A 71 -4.30 -15.12 13.83
CA VAL A 71 -4.06 -13.73 13.41
C VAL A 71 -4.55 -13.55 11.99
N VAL A 72 -5.28 -12.46 11.73
CA VAL A 72 -5.64 -12.00 10.39
C VAL A 72 -5.12 -10.57 10.22
N GLY A 73 -4.29 -10.37 9.19
CA GLY A 73 -3.79 -9.04 8.83
C GLY A 73 -4.75 -8.32 7.89
N TYR A 74 -5.06 -7.05 8.17
CA TYR A 74 -5.80 -6.24 7.21
C TYR A 74 -5.31 -4.80 7.24
N ALA A 75 -5.24 -4.19 6.05
CA ALA A 75 -4.84 -2.81 5.96
C ALA A 75 -5.41 -2.14 4.71
N LYS A 76 -5.64 -0.82 4.84
CA LYS A 76 -5.86 0.10 3.74
C LYS A 76 -4.87 1.26 3.88
N HIS A 77 -4.28 1.70 2.77
CA HIS A 77 -3.24 2.74 2.77
C HIS A 77 -1.92 2.36 3.44
N LEU A 78 -1.49 1.10 3.31
CA LEU A 78 -0.10 0.72 3.54
C LEU A 78 0.75 1.17 2.36
N CYS A 79 1.31 2.37 2.47
CA CYS A 79 1.99 3.03 1.36
C CYS A 79 3.36 2.40 1.04
N GLY A 80 3.50 1.89 -0.18
CA GLY A 80 4.79 1.45 -0.73
C GLY A 80 5.50 0.41 0.13
N VAL A 81 6.66 0.76 0.67
CA VAL A 81 7.51 -0.12 1.47
C VAL A 81 6.83 -0.65 2.74
N ALA A 82 5.85 0.08 3.29
CA ALA A 82 5.12 -0.39 4.47
C ALA A 82 4.33 -1.67 4.21
N THR A 83 3.91 -1.92 2.96
CA THR A 83 3.32 -3.20 2.55
C THR A 83 4.33 -4.35 2.73
N ASP A 84 5.56 -4.16 2.29
CA ASP A 84 6.62 -5.18 2.42
C ASP A 84 6.96 -5.44 3.88
N TYR A 85 7.03 -4.40 4.71
CA TYR A 85 7.23 -4.56 6.15
C TYR A 85 6.07 -5.30 6.83
N ALA A 86 4.82 -5.00 6.48
CA ALA A 86 3.67 -5.71 7.02
C ALA A 86 3.67 -7.19 6.62
N LEU A 87 3.93 -7.49 5.35
CA LEU A 87 4.06 -8.87 4.86
C LEU A 87 5.17 -9.60 5.60
N ARG A 88 6.34 -8.99 5.79
CA ARG A 88 7.43 -9.57 6.55
C ARG A 88 7.03 -9.88 8.00
N CYS A 89 6.30 -8.97 8.65
CA CYS A 89 5.83 -9.18 10.02
C CYS A 89 4.92 -10.41 10.14
N ILE A 90 3.94 -10.55 9.24
CA ILE A 90 2.96 -11.67 9.31
C ILE A 90 3.51 -12.99 8.78
N THR A 91 4.61 -12.97 8.02
CA THR A 91 5.26 -14.18 7.49
C THR A 91 6.52 -14.57 8.25
N ALA A 92 6.86 -13.88 9.34
CA ALA A 92 7.97 -14.25 10.20
C ALA A 92 7.75 -15.67 10.76
N ASP A 93 8.81 -16.49 10.80
CA ASP A 93 8.72 -17.90 11.21
C ASP A 93 8.13 -18.07 12.62
N SER A 94 8.37 -17.09 13.51
CA SER A 94 7.82 -17.04 14.87
C SER A 94 6.30 -16.79 14.94
N VAL A 95 5.66 -16.32 13.87
CA VAL A 95 4.24 -15.92 13.87
C VAL A 95 3.44 -16.59 12.78
N VAL A 96 4.07 -16.97 11.67
CA VAL A 96 3.38 -17.47 10.46
C VAL A 96 2.45 -18.66 10.71
N GLY A 97 2.75 -19.47 11.72
CA GLY A 97 1.89 -20.59 12.15
C GLY A 97 0.52 -20.15 12.69
N LYS A 98 0.43 -18.97 13.27
CA LYS A 98 -0.83 -18.37 13.77
C LYS A 98 -1.57 -17.58 12.70
N VAL A 99 -0.90 -17.12 11.63
CA VAL A 99 -1.53 -16.28 10.61
C VAL A 99 -2.44 -17.12 9.72
N ARG A 100 -3.71 -16.79 9.70
CA ARG A 100 -4.73 -17.46 8.87
C ARG A 100 -4.95 -16.78 7.53
N GLY A 101 -4.59 -15.50 7.41
CA GLY A 101 -4.71 -14.77 6.16
C GLY A 101 -4.43 -13.27 6.30
N ALA A 102 -4.51 -12.59 5.17
CA ALA A 102 -4.37 -11.14 5.11
C ALA A 102 -5.19 -10.53 3.96
N VAL A 103 -5.64 -9.30 4.16
CA VAL A 103 -6.27 -8.45 3.12
C VAL A 103 -5.62 -7.08 3.14
N LEU A 104 -4.82 -6.79 2.13
CA LEU A 104 -4.01 -5.57 2.07
C LEU A 104 -4.33 -4.78 0.80
N ALA A 105 -5.04 -3.66 0.93
CA ALA A 105 -5.23 -2.74 -0.18
C ALA A 105 -3.95 -1.91 -0.41
N THR A 106 -3.29 -2.19 -1.52
CA THR A 106 -2.01 -1.59 -1.88
C THR A 106 -2.18 -0.20 -2.47
N CYS A 107 -1.25 0.69 -2.18
CA CYS A 107 -1.24 2.05 -2.72
C CYS A 107 0.18 2.63 -2.73
N CYS A 108 0.35 3.82 -3.33
CA CYS A 108 1.60 4.60 -3.30
C CYS A 108 2.85 3.77 -3.64
N HIS A 109 2.81 2.96 -4.70
CA HIS A 109 3.90 2.06 -5.10
C HIS A 109 5.23 2.80 -5.37
N HIS A 110 5.17 4.10 -5.73
CA HIS A 110 6.36 4.95 -5.87
C HIS A 110 7.19 5.09 -4.58
N ARG A 111 6.61 4.70 -3.43
CA ARG A 111 7.29 4.68 -2.12
C ARG A 111 7.85 3.31 -1.76
N CYS A 112 7.88 2.35 -2.69
CA CYS A 112 8.59 1.10 -2.48
C CYS A 112 10.10 1.33 -2.44
N GLU A 113 10.80 0.51 -1.67
CA GLU A 113 12.23 0.53 -1.54
C GLU A 113 12.81 -0.81 -1.96
N ARG A 114 13.74 -0.81 -2.91
CA ARG A 114 14.35 -2.04 -3.42
C ARG A 114 14.96 -2.90 -2.31
N ALA A 115 15.60 -2.27 -1.31
CA ALA A 115 16.24 -2.97 -0.21
C ALA A 115 15.26 -3.78 0.63
N ALA A 116 14.04 -3.27 0.83
CA ALA A 116 12.99 -3.88 1.63
C ALA A 116 11.98 -4.71 0.82
N TYR A 117 11.95 -4.56 -0.51
CA TYR A 117 11.01 -5.27 -1.37
C TYR A 117 11.23 -6.78 -1.31
N LEU A 118 10.20 -7.53 -0.94
CA LEU A 118 10.30 -8.94 -0.59
C LEU A 118 10.54 -9.85 -1.80
N ALA A 119 10.00 -9.51 -2.95
CA ALA A 119 10.07 -10.33 -4.16
C ALA A 119 11.25 -9.99 -5.09
N ARG A 120 12.37 -9.52 -4.53
CA ARG A 120 13.58 -9.20 -5.33
C ARG A 120 14.11 -10.37 -6.16
N GLY A 121 13.97 -11.60 -5.64
CA GLY A 121 14.36 -12.82 -6.33
C GLY A 121 13.57 -13.02 -7.59
N HIS A 122 12.25 -12.86 -7.52
CA HIS A 122 11.35 -12.98 -8.69
C HIS A 122 11.63 -11.90 -9.74
N LEU A 123 11.85 -10.65 -9.34
CA LEU A 123 12.21 -9.59 -10.30
C LEU A 123 13.54 -9.91 -11.01
N ARG A 124 14.53 -10.39 -10.26
CA ARG A 124 15.82 -10.79 -10.83
C ARG A 124 15.67 -11.96 -11.82
N ALA A 125 14.84 -12.95 -11.50
CA ALA A 125 14.55 -14.06 -12.41
C ALA A 125 13.89 -13.60 -13.71
N MET A 126 13.15 -12.49 -13.69
CA MET A 126 12.59 -11.84 -14.88
C MET A 126 13.58 -10.87 -15.58
N GLY A 127 14.85 -10.81 -15.15
CA GLY A 127 15.85 -9.90 -15.70
C GLY A 127 15.76 -8.46 -15.22
N ILE A 128 14.90 -8.16 -14.25
CA ILE A 128 14.69 -6.81 -13.71
C ILE A 128 15.75 -6.54 -12.64
N ASN A 129 16.66 -5.63 -12.93
CA ASN A 129 17.75 -5.23 -12.04
C ASN A 129 17.39 -4.00 -11.18
N GLY A 130 18.38 -3.40 -10.50
CA GLY A 130 18.15 -2.25 -9.62
C GLY A 130 17.82 -0.95 -10.36
N VAL A 131 18.35 -0.77 -11.55
CA VAL A 131 18.05 0.40 -12.39
C VAL A 131 16.61 0.30 -12.90
N ASP A 132 16.23 -0.90 -13.41
CA ASP A 132 14.88 -1.16 -13.88
C ASP A 132 13.84 -0.98 -12.77
N PHE A 133 14.15 -1.40 -11.54
CA PHE A 133 13.28 -1.17 -10.39
C PHE A 133 13.00 0.30 -10.16
N ASN A 134 14.02 1.17 -10.26
CA ASN A 134 13.85 2.61 -10.12
C ASN A 134 13.00 3.18 -11.28
N VAL A 135 13.18 2.67 -12.50
CA VAL A 135 12.31 3.03 -13.64
C VAL A 135 10.87 2.66 -13.35
N ILE A 136 10.60 1.44 -12.86
CA ILE A 136 9.27 0.99 -12.46
C ILE A 136 8.68 1.95 -11.42
N LEU A 137 9.43 2.34 -10.39
CA LEU A 137 8.97 3.30 -9.38
C LEU A 137 8.64 4.68 -9.97
N GLY A 138 9.33 5.10 -11.01
CA GLY A 138 9.05 6.35 -11.73
C GLY A 138 7.71 6.33 -12.47
N ILE A 139 7.34 5.19 -13.05
CA ILE A 139 6.15 5.07 -13.89
C ILE A 139 4.88 4.59 -13.17
N VAL A 140 4.96 4.01 -11.97
CA VAL A 140 3.77 3.53 -11.24
C VAL A 140 2.76 4.63 -10.92
N SER A 141 3.21 5.88 -10.79
CA SER A 141 2.33 7.04 -10.57
C SER A 141 1.41 7.34 -11.76
N TRP A 142 1.78 6.89 -12.95
CA TRP A 142 0.96 7.06 -14.16
C TRP A 142 -0.39 6.35 -14.05
N ALA A 143 -0.47 5.29 -13.25
CA ALA A 143 -1.72 4.56 -13.01
C ALA A 143 -2.83 5.40 -12.37
N THR A 144 -2.47 6.45 -11.62
CA THR A 144 -3.44 7.24 -10.86
C THR A 144 -3.48 8.70 -11.27
N CYS A 145 -2.39 9.22 -11.78
CA CYS A 145 -2.25 10.64 -12.10
C CYS A 145 -1.96 10.88 -13.58
N GLY A 146 -1.58 9.85 -14.34
CA GLY A 146 -1.20 9.93 -15.75
C GLY A 146 -0.05 10.91 -16.02
N ASP A 147 -0.28 12.20 -15.86
CA ASP A 147 0.67 13.29 -15.97
C ASP A 147 1.24 13.74 -14.61
N GLY A 148 0.93 13.06 -13.53
CA GLY A 148 1.29 13.42 -12.16
C GLY A 148 0.32 14.39 -11.47
N ARG A 149 -0.81 14.74 -12.10
CA ARG A 149 -1.82 15.67 -11.55
C ARG A 149 -3.04 14.93 -11.02
N SER A 150 -3.70 15.48 -10.00
CA SER A 150 -4.95 14.92 -9.47
C SER A 150 -6.11 15.08 -10.48
N ARG A 151 -7.09 14.18 -10.39
CA ARG A 151 -8.28 14.18 -11.28
C ARG A 151 -9.04 15.50 -11.29
N ASP A 152 -9.11 16.19 -10.15
CA ASP A 152 -9.83 17.46 -10.00
C ASP A 152 -9.16 18.60 -10.77
N ARG A 153 -7.85 18.52 -11.00
CA ARG A 153 -7.10 19.48 -11.83
C ARG A 153 -7.18 19.18 -13.33
N ARG A 154 -7.59 17.98 -13.73
CA ARG A 154 -7.72 17.63 -15.17
C ARG A 154 -8.82 18.42 -15.86
N ASN A 155 -9.93 18.70 -15.17
CA ASN A 155 -11.06 19.46 -15.74
C ASN A 155 -10.81 20.97 -15.78
N GLN A 156 -9.89 21.50 -14.97
CA GLN A 156 -9.50 22.90 -14.99
C GLN A 156 -8.42 23.19 -16.04
N THR A 157 -7.59 22.21 -16.43
CA THR A 157 -6.37 22.45 -17.20
C THR A 157 -6.57 22.44 -18.71
N LEU A 158 -7.70 21.98 -19.25
CA LEU A 158 -7.96 22.15 -20.68
C LEU A 158 -8.14 23.64 -21.05
N HIS A 159 -8.63 24.46 -20.13
CA HIS A 159 -8.74 25.91 -20.31
C HIS A 159 -7.43 26.67 -20.06
N ASP A 160 -6.56 26.15 -19.16
CA ASP A 160 -5.33 26.82 -18.75
C ASP A 160 -4.14 26.49 -19.67
N ILE A 161 -4.15 25.33 -20.36
CA ILE A 161 -3.08 24.93 -21.28
C ILE A 161 -3.03 25.83 -22.52
N GLU A 162 -4.16 26.31 -23.01
CA GLU A 162 -4.21 27.25 -24.15
C GLU A 162 -3.65 28.65 -23.79
N SER A 163 -3.79 29.07 -22.53
CA SER A 163 -3.25 30.36 -22.07
C SER A 163 -1.79 30.31 -21.66
N PHE A 164 -1.27 29.10 -21.21
CA PHE A 164 0.13 28.94 -20.82
C PHE A 164 1.09 28.70 -21.99
N ALA A 165 0.61 28.13 -23.08
CA ALA A 165 1.42 27.92 -24.30
C ALA A 165 1.83 29.21 -24.97
N GLN A 166 1.10 30.31 -24.76
CA GLN A 166 1.39 31.62 -25.32
C GLN A 166 2.36 32.49 -24.49
N ASN A 167 2.61 32.17 -23.22
CA ASN A 167 3.37 33.05 -22.31
C ASN A 167 4.74 32.52 -21.86
N ASN A 168 5.25 31.37 -22.34
CA ASN A 168 6.56 30.85 -21.96
C ASN A 168 7.48 30.57 -23.15
N VAL A 169 7.79 31.63 -23.92
CA VAL A 169 8.93 31.65 -24.85
C VAL A 169 10.19 32.19 -24.15
N ASP A 170 10.06 32.84 -23.01
CA ASP A 170 11.20 33.47 -22.32
C ASP A 170 11.30 32.96 -20.87
N MET A 171 12.12 31.98 -20.62
CA MET A 171 12.99 31.79 -19.46
C MET A 171 13.78 30.49 -19.57
N GLN A 172 14.92 30.57 -20.21
CA GLN A 172 16.06 29.70 -19.98
C GLN A 172 16.86 30.22 -18.77
N ASN A 173 17.43 29.26 -18.03
CA ASN A 173 18.43 29.37 -16.97
C ASN A 173 17.92 29.56 -15.54
N ASP A 174 17.88 28.45 -14.76
CA ASP A 174 18.88 28.24 -13.73
C ASP A 174 18.92 26.78 -13.28
N ALA A 175 20.12 26.24 -13.18
CA ALA A 175 20.42 24.89 -12.80
C ALA A 175 20.70 24.84 -11.28
N THR A 176 20.11 23.90 -10.59
CA THR A 176 20.68 23.05 -9.53
C THR A 176 19.58 22.45 -8.67
N GLY A 177 19.41 21.15 -8.79
CA GLY A 177 18.43 20.41 -7.99
C GLY A 177 18.14 19.03 -8.63
N THR A 178 19.13 18.15 -8.63
CA THR A 178 19.02 16.78 -9.14
C THR A 178 17.98 15.96 -8.36
N LYS A 179 16.70 16.09 -8.74
CA LYS A 179 15.75 14.98 -8.66
C LYS A 179 15.84 14.27 -10.00
N ALA A 180 16.33 13.02 -10.00
CA ALA A 180 16.36 12.16 -11.17
C ALA A 180 14.93 11.90 -11.66
N GLY A 181 14.36 12.87 -12.34
CA GLY A 181 13.23 12.71 -13.22
C GLY A 181 13.79 12.03 -14.46
N LEU A 182 13.62 10.69 -14.55
CA LEU A 182 13.91 9.97 -15.78
C LEU A 182 13.22 10.72 -16.92
N GLY A 183 13.99 11.10 -17.94
CA GLY A 183 13.55 11.89 -19.07
C GLY A 183 12.42 11.22 -19.88
N THR A 184 11.20 11.33 -19.38
CA THR A 184 9.98 10.84 -20.04
C THR A 184 9.45 11.83 -21.09
N LYS A 185 10.16 12.93 -21.34
CA LYS A 185 9.73 14.00 -22.26
C LYS A 185 9.70 13.60 -23.74
N ASN A 186 10.27 12.44 -24.11
CA ASN A 186 10.37 12.01 -25.52
C ASN A 186 9.54 10.76 -25.87
N LEU A 187 8.68 10.28 -24.97
CA LEU A 187 7.77 9.19 -25.30
C LEU A 187 6.43 9.80 -25.76
N ASN A 188 6.12 9.70 -27.05
CA ASN A 188 4.82 10.06 -27.62
C ASN A 188 3.73 9.08 -27.17
N LEU A 189 3.48 9.01 -25.85
CA LEU A 189 2.46 8.17 -25.26
C LEU A 189 1.23 9.02 -24.92
N THR A 190 0.08 8.53 -25.34
CA THR A 190 -1.21 9.09 -24.91
C THR A 190 -1.40 8.92 -23.41
N GLN A 191 -2.35 9.66 -22.85
CA GLN A 191 -2.75 9.57 -21.44
C GLN A 191 -3.17 8.14 -21.08
N ASP A 192 -3.98 7.50 -21.92
CA ASP A 192 -4.48 6.14 -21.68
C ASP A 192 -3.34 5.10 -21.71
N GLU A 193 -2.40 5.24 -22.61
CA GLU A 193 -1.22 4.35 -22.67
C GLU A 193 -0.37 4.49 -21.40
N ARG A 194 -0.13 5.71 -20.93
CA ARG A 194 0.58 5.95 -19.67
C ARG A 194 -0.15 5.32 -18.48
N GLU A 195 -1.46 5.49 -18.40
CA GLU A 195 -2.26 4.91 -17.33
C GLU A 195 -2.18 3.37 -17.36
N GLN A 196 -2.29 2.75 -18.54
CA GLN A 196 -2.16 1.31 -18.69
C GLN A 196 -0.76 0.80 -18.31
N ILE A 197 0.30 1.49 -18.74
CA ILE A 197 1.68 1.14 -18.38
C ILE A 197 1.87 1.26 -16.86
N GLY A 198 1.39 2.34 -16.24
CA GLY A 198 1.45 2.53 -14.81
C GLY A 198 0.71 1.44 -14.03
N ARG A 199 -0.48 1.03 -14.50
CA ARG A 199 -1.25 -0.08 -13.90
C ARG A 199 -0.51 -1.41 -13.99
N ARG A 200 0.11 -1.72 -15.13
CA ARG A 200 0.93 -2.92 -15.30
C ARG A 200 2.16 -2.91 -14.40
N ALA A 201 2.82 -1.75 -14.25
CA ALA A 201 3.94 -1.60 -13.34
C ALA A 201 3.55 -1.80 -11.87
N LYS A 202 2.38 -1.29 -11.42
CA LYS A 202 1.83 -1.58 -10.09
C LYS A 202 1.52 -3.06 -9.93
N ALA A 203 0.84 -3.66 -10.91
CA ALA A 203 0.49 -5.07 -10.89
C ALA A 203 1.74 -5.97 -10.80
N LEU A 204 2.82 -5.62 -11.49
CA LEU A 204 4.09 -6.35 -11.42
C LEU A 204 4.66 -6.37 -9.99
N LEU A 205 4.67 -5.23 -9.30
CA LEU A 205 5.14 -5.16 -7.92
C LEU A 205 4.21 -5.94 -6.95
N ASP A 206 2.90 -5.83 -7.12
CA ASP A 206 1.97 -6.55 -6.26
C ASP A 206 1.97 -8.06 -6.56
N TRP A 207 2.15 -8.45 -7.83
CA TRP A 207 2.31 -9.85 -8.21
C TRP A 207 3.54 -10.48 -7.57
N GLY A 208 4.67 -9.78 -7.52
CA GLY A 208 5.84 -10.25 -6.79
C GLY A 208 5.53 -10.54 -5.31
N ARG A 209 4.74 -9.68 -4.66
CA ARG A 209 4.28 -9.90 -3.27
C ARG A 209 3.38 -11.12 -3.13
N VAL A 210 2.53 -11.37 -4.13
CA VAL A 210 1.71 -12.60 -4.20
C VAL A 210 2.60 -13.83 -4.30
N LEU A 211 3.58 -13.84 -5.18
CA LEU A 211 4.54 -14.95 -5.33
C LEU A 211 5.29 -15.22 -4.02
N TYR A 212 5.78 -14.16 -3.37
CA TYR A 212 6.41 -14.27 -2.05
C TYR A 212 5.48 -14.91 -1.00
N LEU A 213 4.21 -14.53 -0.96
CA LEU A 213 3.23 -15.11 -0.02
C LEU A 213 2.96 -16.58 -0.33
N ASN A 214 2.88 -16.95 -1.61
CA ASN A 214 2.70 -18.36 -2.03
C ASN A 214 3.88 -19.22 -1.57
N GLU A 215 5.11 -18.72 -1.68
CA GLU A 215 6.31 -19.40 -1.15
C GLU A 215 6.29 -19.56 0.37
N ARG A 216 5.53 -18.69 1.09
CA ARG A 216 5.35 -18.76 2.54
C ARG A 216 4.15 -19.61 2.97
N GLY A 217 3.55 -20.36 2.04
CA GLY A 217 2.45 -21.29 2.29
C GLY A 217 1.10 -20.61 2.45
N PHE A 218 0.88 -19.54 1.69
CA PHE A 218 -0.44 -18.92 1.52
C PHE A 218 -0.96 -19.18 0.11
N ASP A 219 -2.25 -19.27 -0.05
CA ASP A 219 -2.95 -19.08 -1.33
C ASP A 219 -3.24 -17.58 -1.46
N ALA A 220 -2.42 -16.89 -2.25
CA ALA A 220 -2.50 -15.44 -2.40
C ALA A 220 -2.86 -15.05 -3.83
N ARG A 221 -3.63 -13.95 -3.97
CA ARG A 221 -4.07 -13.42 -5.26
C ARG A 221 -4.31 -11.92 -5.21
N LEU A 222 -4.32 -11.29 -6.39
CA LEU A 222 -4.74 -9.90 -6.58
C LEU A 222 -6.24 -9.84 -6.89
N VAL A 223 -6.94 -8.93 -6.25
CA VAL A 223 -8.38 -8.74 -6.45
C VAL A 223 -8.69 -7.25 -6.61
N HIS A 224 -9.53 -6.91 -7.58
CA HIS A 224 -10.14 -5.59 -7.66
C HIS A 224 -11.34 -5.56 -6.71
N TYR A 225 -11.26 -4.77 -5.63
CA TYR A 225 -12.31 -4.73 -4.61
C TYR A 225 -13.40 -3.67 -4.89
N VAL A 226 -13.14 -2.75 -5.82
CA VAL A 226 -14.13 -1.80 -6.36
C VAL A 226 -13.84 -1.52 -7.84
N PRO A 227 -14.82 -1.09 -8.63
CA PRO A 227 -14.59 -0.64 -10.01
C PRO A 227 -13.63 0.55 -10.09
N THR A 228 -12.95 0.69 -11.23
CA THR A 228 -12.05 1.83 -11.49
C THR A 228 -12.78 3.18 -11.50
N SER A 229 -14.09 3.19 -11.77
CA SER A 229 -14.95 4.38 -11.67
C SER A 229 -15.08 4.92 -10.25
N VAL A 230 -14.94 4.04 -9.24
CA VAL A 230 -14.99 4.41 -7.82
C VAL A 230 -13.60 4.83 -7.32
N SER A 231 -12.56 4.07 -7.67
CA SER A 231 -11.19 4.36 -7.27
C SER A 231 -10.19 3.75 -8.25
N LEU A 232 -9.15 4.50 -8.59
CA LEU A 232 -7.99 3.97 -9.34
C LEU A 232 -7.04 3.16 -8.45
N GLU A 233 -7.10 3.36 -7.14
CA GLU A 233 -6.44 2.53 -6.12
C GLU A 233 -7.43 1.46 -5.64
N ASN A 234 -7.68 0.47 -6.49
CA ASN A 234 -8.76 -0.51 -6.31
C ASN A 234 -8.28 -1.97 -6.24
N VAL A 235 -6.97 -2.17 -6.11
CA VAL A 235 -6.38 -3.51 -6.01
C VAL A 235 -6.05 -3.84 -4.56
N CYS A 236 -6.32 -5.07 -4.15
CA CYS A 236 -5.83 -5.61 -2.90
C CYS A 236 -5.19 -7.00 -3.09
N ILE A 237 -4.25 -7.32 -2.22
CA ILE A 237 -3.71 -8.65 -2.02
C ILE A 237 -4.63 -9.35 -1.02
N ILE A 238 -5.18 -10.50 -1.40
CA ILE A 238 -5.86 -11.42 -0.51
C ILE A 238 -5.00 -12.65 -0.37
N ALA A 239 -4.70 -13.04 0.86
CA ALA A 239 -3.93 -14.23 1.17
C ALA A 239 -4.68 -15.06 2.21
N LYS A 240 -4.78 -16.37 1.98
CA LYS A 240 -5.32 -17.35 2.91
C LYS A 240 -4.24 -18.40 3.20
N LYS A 241 -4.06 -18.79 4.45
CA LYS A 241 -3.11 -19.85 4.79
C LYS A 241 -3.57 -21.14 4.11
N SER A 242 -2.66 -21.78 3.39
CA SER A 242 -2.90 -23.11 2.81
C SER A 242 -3.09 -24.13 3.94
N SER A 243 -4.00 -25.06 3.72
CA SER A 243 -4.31 -26.16 4.65
C SER A 243 -3.15 -27.13 4.75
#